data_a718cfc9b02e3ecd9acb76e5984a7903
#
_entry.id   a718cfc9b02e3ecd9acb76e5984a7903
#
_cell.length_a   1.000
_cell.length_b   1.000
_cell.length_c   1.000
_cell.angle_alpha   90.00
_cell.angle_beta   90.00
_cell.angle_gamma   90.00
#
_symmetry.space_group_name_H-M   'P 1'
#
loop_
_entity.id
_entity.type
_entity.pdbx_description
1 polymer ?
#
loop_
_entity_poly.entity_id
_entity_poly.type
_entity_poly.pdbx_seq_one_letter_code
_entity_poly.pdbx_strand_id
1 'polypeptide(L)'
;MRRGVLLVSMFAIVAGVAVLCALGSVWAADAPAAAAVDYTKVSPPDLVKQTPKGKLSNPYKDTQADIVAQGEQLFRNYSCSGCHGGNAGGGMCPPITNDTWVYGGDDDTLFRLVTLGSDELQKAGYTRTGRENVVGPMPPFGAIIKNSDDLWKIFAFIRSHYDGDPAYKFGAPPDQQ
;
A
#
# COMPACT_ATOMS: atom_id res chain seq x y z
N MET A 1 -68.16 -43.52 -40.15
CA MET A 1 -69.17 -43.21 -39.14
C MET A 1 -68.77 -41.99 -38.40
N ARG A 2 -69.62 -41.00 -38.44
CA ARG A 2 -69.48 -39.65 -37.83
C ARG A 2 -69.62 -39.75 -36.31
N ARG A 3 -68.85 -38.90 -35.57
CA ARG A 3 -69.29 -38.28 -34.34
C ARG A 3 -68.20 -37.27 -33.95
N GLY A 4 -68.50 -36.15 -33.99
CA GLY A 4 -68.54 -34.83 -33.57
C GLY A 4 -68.49 -34.64 -32.03
N VAL A 5 -67.59 -33.88 -31.52
CA VAL A 5 -67.62 -33.42 -30.17
C VAL A 5 -67.29 -31.88 -30.08
N LEU A 6 -68.17 -31.25 -29.37
CA LEU A 6 -68.33 -29.84 -29.16
C LEU A 6 -67.06 -29.17 -28.56
N LEU A 7 -66.84 -27.97 -29.08
CA LEU A 7 -66.04 -26.93 -28.47
C LEU A 7 -66.79 -26.25 -27.27
N VAL A 8 -66.25 -26.28 -26.11
CA VAL A 8 -66.69 -25.41 -25.00
C VAL A 8 -65.55 -24.43 -24.72
N SER A 9 -65.78 -23.19 -25.09
CA SER A 9 -64.93 -22.05 -24.76
C SER A 9 -65.18 -21.65 -23.31
N MET A 10 -64.17 -21.79 -22.47
CA MET A 10 -64.12 -21.12 -21.15
C MET A 10 -63.23 -19.90 -21.24
N PHE A 11 -63.83 -18.73 -21.23
CA PHE A 11 -63.15 -17.45 -20.99
C PHE A 11 -62.74 -17.36 -19.50
N ALA A 12 -61.45 -17.46 -19.24
CA ALA A 12 -60.90 -17.12 -17.92
C ALA A 12 -60.45 -15.66 -17.95
N ILE A 13 -61.11 -14.82 -17.21
CA ILE A 13 -60.73 -13.43 -16.96
C ILE A 13 -59.60 -13.45 -15.93
N VAL A 14 -58.37 -13.16 -16.37
CA VAL A 14 -57.24 -12.95 -15.47
C VAL A 14 -57.19 -11.48 -15.13
N ALA A 15 -57.62 -11.15 -13.89
CA ALA A 15 -57.43 -9.82 -13.29
C ALA A 15 -55.94 -9.61 -13.02
N GLY A 16 -55.29 -8.75 -13.79
CA GLY A 16 -53.91 -8.34 -13.56
C GLY A 16 -53.77 -7.40 -12.36
N VAL A 17 -53.16 -7.90 -11.30
CA VAL A 17 -52.72 -7.06 -10.19
C VAL A 17 -51.36 -6.44 -10.61
N ALA A 18 -51.40 -5.16 -11.00
CA ALA A 18 -50.20 -4.40 -11.25
C ALA A 18 -49.53 -4.04 -9.88
N VAL A 19 -48.52 -4.78 -9.49
CA VAL A 19 -47.63 -4.40 -8.36
C VAL A 19 -46.70 -3.29 -8.84
N LEU A 20 -46.99 -2.05 -8.47
CA LEU A 20 -46.03 -0.95 -8.62
C LEU A 20 -44.88 -1.18 -7.66
N CYS A 21 -43.75 -1.75 -8.15
CA CYS A 21 -42.47 -1.67 -7.48
C CYS A 21 -41.97 -0.22 -7.58
N ALA A 22 -42.21 0.57 -6.53
CA ALA A 22 -41.52 1.84 -6.33
C ALA A 22 -40.04 1.55 -6.13
N LEU A 23 -39.22 1.68 -7.19
CA LEU A 23 -37.78 1.68 -7.10
C LEU A 23 -37.36 2.95 -6.37
N GLY A 24 -37.25 2.88 -5.05
CA GLY A 24 -36.62 3.89 -4.25
C GLY A 24 -35.15 3.98 -4.66
N SER A 25 -34.82 5.03 -5.42
CA SER A 25 -33.40 5.39 -5.66
C SER A 25 -32.76 5.72 -4.34
N VAL A 26 -32.03 4.77 -3.76
CA VAL A 26 -31.15 5.04 -2.62
C VAL A 26 -30.02 5.90 -3.19
N TRP A 27 -30.09 7.18 -2.95
CA TRP A 27 -28.98 8.08 -3.17
C TRP A 27 -27.89 7.64 -2.21
N ALA A 28 -26.85 7.01 -2.73
CA ALA A 28 -25.61 6.84 -2.02
C ALA A 28 -25.10 8.28 -1.75
N ALA A 29 -25.20 8.72 -0.50
CA ALA A 29 -24.58 9.96 -0.09
C ALA A 29 -23.08 9.77 -0.37
N ASP A 30 -22.52 10.56 -1.28
CA ASP A 30 -21.09 10.66 -1.48
C ASP A 30 -20.46 10.97 -0.12
N ALA A 31 -19.77 9.99 0.44
CA ALA A 31 -18.93 10.24 1.60
C ALA A 31 -17.94 11.33 1.19
N PRO A 32 -17.75 12.39 1.99
CA PRO A 32 -16.83 13.46 1.66
C PRO A 32 -15.47 12.81 1.39
N ALA A 33 -14.89 13.07 0.21
CA ALA A 33 -13.56 12.61 -0.14
C ALA A 33 -12.64 13.07 0.99
N ALA A 34 -11.98 12.11 1.65
CA ALA A 34 -11.03 12.43 2.72
C ALA A 34 -10.03 13.42 2.15
N ALA A 35 -9.86 14.56 2.79
CA ALA A 35 -8.92 15.58 2.34
C ALA A 35 -7.55 14.92 2.16
N ALA A 36 -6.92 15.14 1.00
CA ALA A 36 -5.62 14.57 0.71
C ALA A 36 -4.62 14.97 1.80
N VAL A 37 -3.90 14.00 2.36
CA VAL A 37 -2.92 14.25 3.42
C VAL A 37 -1.78 15.09 2.86
N ASP A 38 -1.51 16.23 3.49
CA ASP A 38 -0.33 17.04 3.17
C ASP A 38 0.89 16.46 3.93
N TYR A 39 1.59 15.54 3.28
CA TYR A 39 2.73 14.83 3.86
C TYR A 39 3.90 15.75 4.27
N THR A 40 3.97 16.97 3.73
CA THR A 40 5.00 17.94 4.12
C THR A 40 4.79 18.50 5.53
N LYS A 41 3.58 18.34 6.08
CA LYS A 41 3.18 18.87 7.40
C LYS A 41 2.99 17.79 8.45
N VAL A 42 3.06 16.52 8.07
CA VAL A 42 2.85 15.39 8.98
C VAL A 42 4.18 14.69 9.23
N SER A 43 4.55 14.53 10.49
CA SER A 43 5.74 13.76 10.87
C SER A 43 5.52 12.26 10.60
N PRO A 44 6.59 11.48 10.32
CA PRO A 44 6.46 10.04 10.14
C PRO A 44 5.80 9.33 11.32
N PRO A 45 6.12 9.61 12.59
CA PRO A 45 5.45 9.01 13.75
C PRO A 45 3.96 9.33 13.83
N ASP A 46 3.55 10.55 13.47
CA ASP A 46 2.14 10.94 13.52
C ASP A 46 1.36 10.28 12.38
N LEU A 47 1.96 10.17 11.21
CA LEU A 47 1.35 9.45 10.09
C LEU A 47 1.14 7.96 10.44
N VAL A 48 2.14 7.32 11.07
CA VAL A 48 2.01 5.93 11.55
C VAL A 48 0.89 5.76 12.56
N LYS A 49 0.76 6.69 13.52
CA LYS A 49 -0.29 6.63 14.57
C LYS A 49 -1.70 6.76 14.00
N GLN A 50 -1.89 7.65 13.03
CA GLN A 50 -3.22 7.95 12.48
C GLN A 50 -3.64 6.99 11.35
N THR A 51 -2.71 6.20 10.80
CA THR A 51 -2.99 5.32 9.67
C THR A 51 -3.02 3.86 10.12
N PRO A 52 -4.12 3.12 9.89
CA PRO A 52 -4.19 1.69 10.18
C PRO A 52 -3.09 0.89 9.46
N LYS A 53 -2.69 -0.24 10.05
CA LYS A 53 -1.71 -1.16 9.47
C LYS A 53 -2.12 -1.59 8.05
N GLY A 54 -1.17 -1.59 7.11
CA GLY A 54 -1.39 -1.96 5.71
C GLY A 54 -2.08 -0.88 4.86
N LYS A 55 -2.18 0.36 5.33
CA LYS A 55 -2.89 1.45 4.63
C LYS A 55 -1.99 2.60 4.20
N LEU A 56 -0.71 2.57 4.54
CA LEU A 56 0.25 3.54 4.02
C LEU A 56 0.64 3.15 2.59
N SER A 57 0.63 4.12 1.70
CA SER A 57 1.02 3.97 0.30
C SER A 57 1.80 5.19 -0.15
N ASN A 58 2.85 4.96 -0.91
CA ASN A 58 3.68 6.03 -1.44
C ASN A 58 2.90 6.83 -2.51
N PRO A 59 2.72 8.15 -2.32
CA PRO A 59 2.08 8.99 -3.32
C PRO A 59 2.94 9.20 -4.58
N TYR A 60 4.24 8.90 -4.51
CA TYR A 60 5.21 9.10 -5.58
C TYR A 60 5.54 7.79 -6.30
N LYS A 61 5.84 7.94 -7.59
CA LYS A 61 6.35 6.84 -8.41
C LYS A 61 7.86 6.97 -8.60
N ASP A 62 8.52 5.85 -8.66
CA ASP A 62 9.96 5.70 -8.91
C ASP A 62 10.40 6.08 -10.33
N THR A 63 9.46 6.42 -11.20
CA THR A 63 9.68 6.95 -12.55
C THR A 63 9.66 8.48 -12.63
N GLN A 64 9.35 9.16 -11.52
CA GLN A 64 9.34 10.62 -11.43
C GLN A 64 10.75 11.14 -11.15
N ALA A 65 11.48 11.53 -12.19
CA ALA A 65 12.91 11.85 -12.12
C ALA A 65 13.26 12.94 -11.09
N ASP A 66 12.43 13.97 -10.95
CA ASP A 66 12.59 15.04 -9.98
C ASP A 66 12.40 14.56 -8.53
N ILE A 67 11.43 13.69 -8.29
CA ILE A 67 11.17 13.07 -6.98
C ILE A 67 12.31 12.12 -6.63
N VAL A 68 12.77 11.31 -7.56
CA VAL A 68 13.90 10.39 -7.39
C VAL A 68 15.17 11.15 -7.02
N ALA A 69 15.48 12.24 -7.72
CA ALA A 69 16.65 13.08 -7.43
C ALA A 69 16.57 13.73 -6.03
N GLN A 70 15.39 14.21 -5.62
CA GLN A 70 15.19 14.70 -4.26
C GLN A 70 15.35 13.57 -3.23
N GLY A 71 14.78 12.40 -3.51
CA GLY A 71 14.89 11.21 -2.66
C GLY A 71 16.34 10.76 -2.45
N GLU A 72 17.17 10.82 -3.51
CA GLU A 72 18.61 10.54 -3.41
C GLU A 72 19.32 11.51 -2.46
N GLN A 73 19.07 12.80 -2.59
CA GLN A 73 19.65 13.80 -1.70
C GLN A 73 19.24 13.57 -0.25
N LEU A 74 17.95 13.31 -0.01
CA LEU A 74 17.41 13.01 1.32
C LEU A 74 18.00 11.73 1.90
N PHE A 75 18.16 10.67 1.12
CA PHE A 75 18.80 9.41 1.51
C PHE A 75 20.23 9.63 2.02
N ARG A 76 20.98 10.52 1.38
CA ARG A 76 22.32 10.91 1.81
C ARG A 76 22.27 11.81 3.05
N ASN A 77 21.40 12.81 3.06
CA ASN A 77 21.30 13.82 4.14
C ASN A 77 20.86 13.19 5.47
N TYR A 78 19.96 12.19 5.43
CA TYR A 78 19.58 11.43 6.62
C TYR A 78 20.52 10.26 6.94
N SER A 79 21.69 10.19 6.27
CA SER A 79 22.75 9.20 6.50
C SER A 79 22.36 7.74 6.23
N CYS A 80 21.29 7.49 5.50
CA CYS A 80 20.87 6.13 5.10
C CYS A 80 21.97 5.44 4.27
N SER A 81 22.67 6.23 3.43
CA SER A 81 23.79 5.76 2.60
C SER A 81 24.99 5.25 3.41
N GLY A 82 25.17 5.68 4.66
CA GLY A 82 26.25 5.21 5.52
C GLY A 82 26.16 3.73 5.85
N CYS A 83 24.96 3.21 5.96
CA CYS A 83 24.67 1.79 6.19
C CYS A 83 24.37 1.03 4.89
N HIS A 84 23.44 1.56 4.07
CA HIS A 84 22.88 0.86 2.90
C HIS A 84 23.63 1.12 1.59
N GLY A 85 24.77 1.84 1.63
CA GLY A 85 25.54 2.21 0.44
C GLY A 85 24.91 3.37 -0.34
N GLY A 86 25.72 4.02 -1.19
CA GLY A 86 25.32 5.27 -1.88
C GLY A 86 24.10 5.13 -2.77
N ASN A 87 23.94 3.96 -3.40
CA ASN A 87 22.82 3.63 -4.29
C ASN A 87 21.87 2.60 -3.66
N ALA A 88 21.85 2.50 -2.33
CA ALA A 88 21.04 1.54 -1.59
C ALA A 88 21.37 0.05 -1.89
N GLY A 89 22.46 -0.24 -2.61
CA GLY A 89 22.90 -1.57 -3.00
C GLY A 89 23.65 -2.34 -1.91
N GLY A 90 23.59 -1.88 -0.66
CA GLY A 90 24.24 -2.52 0.48
C GLY A 90 25.59 -1.92 0.85
N GLY A 91 26.01 -2.26 2.04
CA GLY A 91 27.27 -1.85 2.66
C GLY A 91 27.44 -2.59 3.97
N MET A 92 27.52 -1.88 5.08
CA MET A 92 27.50 -2.48 6.41
C MET A 92 26.11 -3.10 6.72
N CYS A 93 25.05 -2.52 6.20
CA CYS A 93 23.69 -3.03 6.28
C CYS A 93 23.26 -3.67 4.95
N PRO A 94 22.19 -4.50 4.93
CA PRO A 94 21.75 -5.20 3.73
C PRO A 94 21.47 -4.26 2.55
N PRO A 95 21.61 -4.75 1.31
CA PRO A 95 21.05 -4.10 0.14
C PRO A 95 19.53 -3.96 0.31
N ILE A 96 18.97 -2.89 -0.22
CA ILE A 96 17.53 -2.62 -0.20
C ILE A 96 17.00 -2.35 -1.63
N THR A 97 17.71 -2.88 -2.63
CA THR A 97 17.35 -2.80 -4.06
C THR A 97 17.12 -4.18 -4.68
N ASN A 98 17.28 -5.26 -3.92
CA ASN A 98 17.09 -6.64 -4.36
C ASN A 98 15.74 -7.23 -3.92
N ASP A 99 15.51 -8.51 -4.21
CA ASP A 99 14.27 -9.24 -3.91
C ASP A 99 14.03 -9.50 -2.42
N THR A 100 15.07 -9.34 -1.58
CA THR A 100 15.00 -9.77 -0.19
C THR A 100 14.60 -8.64 0.73
N TRP A 101 13.34 -8.63 1.13
CA TRP A 101 12.79 -7.70 2.10
C TRP A 101 12.70 -8.36 3.48
N VAL A 102 13.48 -7.85 4.43
CA VAL A 102 13.61 -8.49 5.76
C VAL A 102 12.29 -8.60 6.53
N TYR A 103 11.43 -7.59 6.44
CA TYR A 103 10.13 -7.54 7.10
C TYR A 103 8.95 -7.46 6.14
N GLY A 104 9.23 -7.33 4.86
CA GLY A 104 8.28 -7.06 3.80
C GLY A 104 8.69 -5.83 3.00
N GLY A 105 8.36 -5.83 1.71
CA GLY A 105 8.75 -4.77 0.77
C GLY A 105 7.61 -3.81 0.42
N ASP A 106 6.43 -3.97 1.00
CA ASP A 106 5.32 -3.04 0.77
C ASP A 106 5.57 -1.67 1.42
N ASP A 107 4.89 -0.66 0.93
CA ASP A 107 5.09 0.72 1.35
C ASP A 107 4.77 0.93 2.83
N ASP A 108 3.73 0.29 3.36
CA ASP A 108 3.33 0.41 4.76
C ASP A 108 4.41 -0.16 5.69
N THR A 109 4.89 -1.37 5.38
CA THR A 109 5.92 -2.04 6.17
C THR A 109 7.23 -1.26 6.16
N LEU A 110 7.68 -0.79 5.00
CA LEU A 110 8.91 0.00 4.90
C LEU A 110 8.80 1.33 5.62
N PHE A 111 7.67 2.03 5.48
CA PHE A 111 7.46 3.30 6.16
C PHE A 111 7.51 3.14 7.68
N ARG A 112 6.84 2.12 8.21
CA ARG A 112 6.85 1.81 9.64
C ARG A 112 8.22 1.36 10.11
N LEU A 113 8.92 0.53 9.33
CA LEU A 113 10.27 0.08 9.67
C LEU A 113 11.23 1.25 9.86
N VAL A 114 11.28 2.18 8.90
CA VAL A 114 12.15 3.36 9.00
C VAL A 114 11.71 4.29 10.11
N THR A 115 10.42 4.45 10.32
CA THR A 115 9.87 5.33 11.35
C THR A 115 10.12 4.79 12.76
N LEU A 116 9.83 3.51 13.00
CA LEU A 116 9.81 2.88 14.32
C LEU A 116 11.15 2.20 14.70
N GLY A 117 11.93 1.81 13.70
CA GLY A 117 13.05 0.89 13.85
C GLY A 117 12.62 -0.57 13.99
N SER A 118 13.58 -1.48 13.88
CA SER A 118 13.30 -2.93 13.88
C SER A 118 12.64 -3.43 15.16
N ASP A 119 13.07 -2.93 16.32
CA ASP A 119 12.60 -3.45 17.61
C ASP A 119 11.13 -3.10 17.87
N GLU A 120 10.74 -1.85 17.65
CA GLU A 120 9.36 -1.42 17.82
C GLU A 120 8.45 -1.97 16.72
N LEU A 121 8.97 -2.16 15.49
CA LEU A 121 8.25 -2.81 14.42
C LEU A 121 7.88 -4.25 14.80
N GLN A 122 8.81 -5.02 15.36
CA GLN A 122 8.54 -6.38 15.84
C GLN A 122 7.53 -6.40 16.99
N LYS A 123 7.62 -5.46 17.94
CA LYS A 123 6.61 -5.31 19.02
C LYS A 123 5.23 -4.98 18.45
N ALA A 124 5.15 -4.29 17.32
CA ALA A 124 3.91 -4.03 16.60
C ALA A 124 3.39 -5.23 15.78
N GLY A 125 4.00 -6.42 15.94
CA GLY A 125 3.54 -7.67 15.34
C GLY A 125 4.01 -7.89 13.89
N TYR A 126 5.11 -7.24 13.48
CA TYR A 126 5.77 -7.57 12.22
C TYR A 126 6.84 -8.63 12.46
N THR A 127 6.92 -9.62 11.59
CA THR A 127 7.91 -10.70 11.69
C THR A 127 8.93 -10.62 10.56
N ARG A 128 10.13 -11.12 10.80
CA ARG A 128 11.12 -11.24 9.74
C ARG A 128 10.68 -12.32 8.76
N THR A 129 10.60 -11.95 7.50
CA THR A 129 10.26 -12.84 6.38
C THR A 129 11.46 -13.11 5.47
N GLY A 130 12.33 -12.13 5.28
CA GLY A 130 13.53 -12.25 4.47
C GLY A 130 14.75 -12.76 5.26
N ARG A 131 15.71 -13.36 4.55
CA ARG A 131 16.91 -14.00 5.11
C ARG A 131 18.20 -13.24 4.79
N GLU A 132 18.16 -11.93 4.79
CA GLU A 132 19.38 -11.15 4.66
C GLU A 132 20.22 -11.17 5.94
N ASN A 133 21.53 -11.13 5.77
CA ASN A 133 22.45 -10.92 6.89
C ASN A 133 22.33 -9.47 7.37
N VAL A 134 21.84 -9.29 8.57
CA VAL A 134 21.77 -7.99 9.23
C VAL A 134 22.84 -7.90 10.32
N VAL A 135 23.58 -6.81 10.36
CA VAL A 135 24.61 -6.58 11.37
C VAL A 135 23.99 -6.21 12.71
N GLY A 136 22.80 -5.62 12.69
CA GLY A 136 22.06 -5.22 13.88
C GLY A 136 20.67 -4.69 13.53
N PRO A 137 19.86 -4.33 14.54
CA PRO A 137 18.56 -3.73 14.33
C PRO A 137 18.69 -2.38 13.62
N MET A 138 17.77 -2.09 12.69
CA MET A 138 17.65 -0.74 12.12
C MET A 138 17.14 0.21 13.22
N PRO A 139 17.85 1.31 13.49
CA PRO A 139 17.38 2.28 14.47
C PRO A 139 16.17 3.08 13.98
N PRO A 140 15.37 3.68 14.86
CA PRO A 140 14.24 4.52 14.47
C PRO A 140 14.71 5.86 13.89
N PHE A 141 14.20 6.22 12.72
CA PHE A 141 14.46 7.52 12.08
C PHE A 141 13.27 8.49 12.15
N GLY A 142 12.15 8.05 12.71
CA GLY A 142 10.91 8.84 12.72
C GLY A 142 11.04 10.22 13.39
N ALA A 143 11.90 10.35 14.41
CA ALA A 143 12.18 11.64 15.06
C ALA A 143 13.24 12.49 14.33
N ILE A 144 13.98 11.89 13.39
CA ILE A 144 15.09 12.52 12.65
C ILE A 144 14.58 13.08 11.33
N ILE A 145 13.72 12.31 10.62
CA ILE A 145 13.12 12.71 9.35
C ILE A 145 12.04 13.75 9.64
N LYS A 146 12.17 14.93 9.04
CA LYS A 146 11.33 16.10 9.35
C LYS A 146 9.85 15.89 9.07
N ASN A 147 9.53 15.25 7.96
CA ASN A 147 8.16 15.06 7.49
C ASN A 147 8.02 13.77 6.69
N SER A 148 6.78 13.33 6.49
CA SER A 148 6.48 12.10 5.79
C SER A 148 6.77 12.18 4.28
N ASP A 149 6.74 13.37 3.71
CA ASP A 149 7.05 13.63 2.31
C ASP A 149 8.51 13.26 1.97
N ASP A 150 9.46 13.66 2.84
CA ASP A 150 10.87 13.31 2.70
C ASP A 150 11.07 11.78 2.69
N LEU A 151 10.38 11.06 3.57
CA LEU A 151 10.49 9.60 3.63
C LEU A 151 9.89 8.93 2.40
N TRP A 152 8.77 9.41 1.88
CA TRP A 152 8.19 8.91 0.65
C TRP A 152 9.08 9.11 -0.58
N LYS A 153 9.75 10.25 -0.67
CA LYS A 153 10.73 10.51 -1.74
C LYS A 153 11.94 9.58 -1.65
N ILE A 154 12.42 9.31 -0.44
CA ILE A 154 13.50 8.32 -0.22
C ILE A 154 13.08 6.95 -0.77
N PHE A 155 11.84 6.50 -0.54
CA PHE A 155 11.37 5.23 -1.09
C PHE A 155 11.23 5.26 -2.61
N ALA A 156 10.82 6.36 -3.21
CA ALA A 156 10.83 6.49 -4.67
C ALA A 156 12.24 6.33 -5.24
N PHE A 157 13.25 6.91 -4.58
CA PHE A 157 14.66 6.73 -4.95
C PHE A 157 15.10 5.27 -4.81
N ILE A 158 14.84 4.61 -3.67
CA ILE A 158 15.19 3.19 -3.48
C ILE A 158 14.53 2.31 -4.55
N ARG A 159 13.24 2.53 -4.83
CA ARG A 159 12.49 1.80 -5.86
C ARG A 159 13.04 2.01 -7.26
N SER A 160 13.58 3.20 -7.57
CA SER A 160 14.17 3.48 -8.88
C SER A 160 15.46 2.71 -9.14
N HIS A 161 16.13 2.25 -8.08
CA HIS A 161 17.36 1.46 -8.13
C HIS A 161 17.11 -0.05 -7.92
N TYR A 162 15.85 -0.45 -7.84
CA TYR A 162 15.52 -1.86 -7.67
C TYR A 162 15.99 -2.69 -8.86
N ASP A 163 16.79 -3.73 -8.59
CA ASP A 163 17.47 -4.59 -9.55
C ASP A 163 17.06 -6.07 -9.46
N GLY A 164 16.12 -6.39 -8.58
CA GLY A 164 15.54 -7.72 -8.42
C GLY A 164 14.40 -8.02 -9.40
N ASP A 165 13.71 -9.14 -9.18
CA ASP A 165 12.52 -9.50 -9.95
C ASP A 165 11.39 -8.46 -9.72
N PRO A 166 10.85 -7.86 -10.78
CA PRO A 166 9.77 -6.87 -10.68
C PRO A 166 8.56 -7.33 -9.85
N ALA A 167 8.29 -8.63 -9.80
CA ALA A 167 7.20 -9.19 -8.99
C ALA A 167 7.39 -8.97 -7.49
N TYR A 168 8.64 -8.83 -7.02
CA TYR A 168 8.98 -8.63 -5.61
C TYR A 168 9.31 -7.19 -5.25
N LYS A 169 9.25 -6.29 -6.19
CA LYS A 169 9.60 -4.88 -5.97
C LYS A 169 8.84 -4.22 -4.81
N PHE A 170 7.60 -4.62 -4.60
CA PHE A 170 6.73 -4.14 -3.53
C PHE A 170 6.45 -5.22 -2.46
N GLY A 171 7.37 -6.14 -2.29
CA GLY A 171 7.23 -7.31 -1.42
C GLY A 171 6.77 -8.54 -2.17
N ALA A 172 6.77 -9.69 -1.48
CA ALA A 172 6.29 -10.92 -2.09
C ALA A 172 4.80 -10.81 -2.48
N PRO A 173 4.40 -11.41 -3.61
CA PRO A 173 2.99 -11.51 -3.97
C PRO A 173 2.16 -12.14 -2.85
N PRO A 174 0.86 -11.82 -2.72
CA PRO A 174 0.01 -12.31 -1.63
C PRO A 174 -0.09 -13.83 -1.50
N ASP A 175 0.14 -14.55 -2.59
CA ASP A 175 0.17 -16.02 -2.65
C ASP A 175 1.47 -16.65 -2.18
N GLN A 176 2.47 -15.83 -1.85
CA GLN A 176 3.81 -16.26 -1.37
C GLN A 176 4.16 -15.69 0.03
N GLN A 177 3.20 -15.08 0.72
CA GLN A 177 3.38 -14.53 2.07
C GLN A 177 2.98 -15.51 3.17
#